data_83159c637f2f41457a38d01bf01bab8f
#
_entry.id   83159c637f2f41457a38d01bf01bab8f
#
_cell.length_a   1.000
_cell.length_b   1.000
_cell.length_c   1.000
_cell.angle_alpha   90.00
_cell.angle_beta   90.00
_cell.angle_gamma   90.00
#
_symmetry.space_group_name_H-M   'P 1'
#
loop_
_entity.id
_entity.type
_entity.pdbx_description
1 polymer ?
#
loop_
_entity_poly.entity_id
_entity_poly.type
_entity_poly.pdbx_seq_one_letter_code
_entity_poly.pdbx_strand_id
1 'polypeptide(L)'
;MKIEIISGSPRTNSVTHRVALHLKDWLKQNSGHEVDIIDMKDWSVPAIQSVWSSIDKVPVEFKPLAERVFNADAFILLSPEYNGGYSPAMKNLLDHFPKQNHKPFGIVTASPGAMGGMRAAQQLL
;
A
#
# COMPACT_ATOMS: atom_id res chain seq x y z
N MET A 1 8.46 -2.09 -15.49
CA MET A 1 7.19 -1.79 -14.82
C MET A 1 7.45 -0.82 -13.68
N LYS A 2 6.46 0.01 -13.40
CA LYS A 2 6.38 0.81 -12.16
C LYS A 2 5.67 0.00 -11.08
N ILE A 3 6.38 -0.31 -10.01
CA ILE A 3 5.85 -1.08 -8.88
C ILE A 3 5.77 -0.14 -7.67
N GLU A 4 4.57 0.00 -7.10
CA GLU A 4 4.37 0.72 -5.85
C GLU A 4 4.22 -0.26 -4.68
N ILE A 5 5.08 -0.13 -3.69
CA ILE A 5 4.97 -0.85 -2.43
C ILE A 5 4.13 0.01 -1.49
N ILE A 6 2.93 -0.43 -1.16
CA ILE A 6 2.09 0.26 -0.18
C ILE A 6 2.49 -0.23 1.22
N SER A 7 3.24 0.60 1.95
CA SER A 7 3.60 0.37 3.36
C SER A 7 2.43 0.78 4.25
N GLY A 8 1.59 -0.19 4.60
CA GLY A 8 0.27 0.04 5.19
C GLY A 8 0.26 0.43 6.67
N SER A 9 1.40 0.52 7.34
CA SER A 9 1.44 0.92 8.75
C SER A 9 1.48 2.44 8.91
N PRO A 10 0.54 3.05 9.64
CA PRO A 10 0.59 4.49 9.91
C PRO A 10 1.53 4.87 11.06
N ARG A 11 2.21 3.90 11.68
CA ARG A 11 3.02 4.10 12.88
C ARG A 11 4.41 4.63 12.55
N THR A 12 4.94 5.50 13.40
CA THR A 12 6.37 5.80 13.45
C THR A 12 7.15 4.56 13.88
N ASN A 13 8.38 4.39 13.43
CA ASN A 13 9.24 3.24 13.73
C ASN A 13 8.61 1.87 13.39
N SER A 14 7.85 1.83 12.31
CA SER A 14 7.14 0.63 11.86
C SER A 14 8.10 -0.45 11.36
N VAL A 15 7.94 -1.69 11.86
CA VAL A 15 8.60 -2.88 11.29
C VAL A 15 8.16 -3.11 9.85
N THR A 16 6.88 -2.93 9.57
CA THR A 16 6.30 -3.02 8.22
C THR A 16 7.03 -2.10 7.24
N HIS A 17 7.27 -0.84 7.64
CA HIS A 17 7.99 0.10 6.77
C HIS A 17 9.46 -0.32 6.54
N ARG A 18 10.14 -0.88 7.56
CA ARG A 18 11.51 -1.40 7.39
C ARG A 18 11.56 -2.57 6.39
N VAL A 19 10.55 -3.43 6.40
CA VAL A 19 10.40 -4.50 5.40
C VAL A 19 10.18 -3.91 4.00
N ALA A 20 9.37 -2.86 3.88
CA ALA A 20 9.15 -2.16 2.60
C ALA A 20 10.46 -1.58 2.03
N LEU A 21 11.27 -0.94 2.87
CA LEU A 21 12.58 -0.41 2.48
C LEU A 21 13.50 -1.52 1.95
N HIS A 22 13.64 -2.61 2.70
CA HIS A 22 14.45 -3.74 2.28
C HIS A 22 13.97 -4.35 0.96
N LEU A 23 12.67 -4.53 0.82
CA LEU A 23 12.07 -5.09 -0.40
C LEU A 23 12.27 -4.17 -1.61
N LYS A 24 12.13 -2.85 -1.42
CA LYS A 24 12.42 -1.86 -2.47
C LYS A 24 13.87 -1.98 -2.95
N ASP A 25 14.82 -2.00 -2.00
CA ASP A 25 16.25 -2.07 -2.34
C ASP A 25 16.59 -3.38 -3.04
N TRP A 26 16.06 -4.49 -2.56
CA TRP A 26 16.27 -5.79 -3.18
C TRP A 26 15.71 -5.85 -4.60
N LEU A 27 14.49 -5.38 -4.82
CA LEU A 27 13.87 -5.36 -6.13
C LEU A 27 14.61 -4.45 -7.10
N LYS A 28 15.08 -3.28 -6.67
CA LYS A 28 15.88 -2.39 -7.50
C LYS A 28 17.21 -3.01 -7.96
N GLN A 29 17.84 -3.81 -7.10
CA GLN A 29 19.11 -4.46 -7.41
C GLN A 29 18.95 -5.71 -8.27
N ASN A 30 17.83 -6.44 -8.14
CA ASN A 30 17.64 -7.76 -8.73
C ASN A 30 16.58 -7.80 -9.84
N SER A 31 15.97 -6.67 -10.17
CA SER A 31 14.99 -6.57 -11.27
C SER A 31 15.22 -5.30 -12.08
N GLY A 32 14.79 -5.29 -13.33
CA GLY A 32 14.80 -4.08 -14.17
C GLY A 32 13.58 -3.16 -13.94
N HIS A 33 12.96 -3.18 -12.75
CA HIS A 33 11.74 -2.45 -12.48
C HIS A 33 12.01 -1.13 -11.74
N GLU A 34 11.17 -0.14 -11.99
CA GLU A 34 11.09 1.07 -11.18
C GLU A 34 10.24 0.75 -9.94
N VAL A 35 10.83 0.89 -8.75
CA VAL A 35 10.15 0.52 -7.49
C VAL A 35 10.18 1.70 -6.54
N ASP A 36 9.02 2.06 -5.99
CA ASP A 36 8.93 3.08 -4.95
C ASP A 36 7.95 2.67 -3.84
N ILE A 37 7.89 3.47 -2.74
CA ILE A 37 7.06 3.18 -1.57
C ILE A 37 6.05 4.30 -1.36
N ILE A 38 4.77 3.94 -1.24
CA ILE A 38 3.73 4.78 -0.65
C ILE A 38 3.66 4.43 0.84
N ASP A 39 4.19 5.32 1.70
CA ASP A 39 4.17 5.11 3.15
C ASP A 39 2.93 5.76 3.75
N MET A 40 2.04 4.93 4.32
CA MET A 40 0.79 5.41 4.93
C MET A 40 0.98 6.28 6.18
N LYS A 41 2.18 6.32 6.73
CA LYS A 41 2.54 7.29 7.78
C LYS A 41 2.53 8.74 7.26
N ASP A 42 2.88 8.94 5.99
CA ASP A 42 3.06 10.27 5.39
C ASP A 42 1.75 10.83 4.79
N TRP A 43 0.69 10.00 4.72
CA TRP A 43 -0.57 10.36 4.09
C TRP A 43 -1.74 10.27 5.06
N SER A 44 -2.20 11.41 5.57
CA SER A 44 -3.42 11.50 6.39
C SER A 44 -4.67 11.53 5.52
N VAL A 45 -4.93 10.41 4.84
CA VAL A 45 -6.12 10.28 3.98
C VAL A 45 -7.38 10.36 4.85
N PRO A 46 -8.35 11.24 4.53
CA PRO A 46 -9.57 11.38 5.33
C PRO A 46 -10.43 10.12 5.29
N ALA A 47 -11.39 10.01 6.19
CA ALA A 47 -12.39 8.94 6.09
C ALA A 47 -13.12 9.04 4.76
N ILE A 48 -13.35 7.89 4.11
CA ILE A 48 -13.92 7.86 2.77
C ILE A 48 -15.30 8.51 2.72
N GLN A 49 -15.47 9.42 1.77
CA GLN A 49 -16.75 10.04 1.42
C GLN A 49 -17.14 9.73 -0.04
N SER A 50 -16.15 9.58 -0.90
CA SER A 50 -16.35 9.27 -2.31
C SER A 50 -15.12 8.58 -2.89
N VAL A 51 -15.31 7.81 -3.96
CA VAL A 51 -14.21 7.18 -4.68
C VAL A 51 -13.57 8.20 -5.63
N TRP A 52 -12.26 8.30 -5.60
CA TRP A 52 -11.45 9.10 -6.50
C TRP A 52 -11.29 8.37 -7.84
N SER A 53 -12.33 8.44 -8.68
CA SER A 53 -12.38 7.66 -9.93
C SER A 53 -11.49 8.22 -11.05
N SER A 54 -11.00 9.45 -10.91
CA SER A 54 -10.06 10.12 -11.83
C SER A 54 -9.29 11.20 -11.05
N ILE A 55 -8.16 11.64 -11.60
CA ILE A 55 -7.30 12.63 -10.97
C ILE A 55 -8.00 13.97 -10.71
N ASP A 56 -9.00 14.32 -11.51
CA ASP A 56 -9.76 15.56 -11.36
C ASP A 56 -10.69 15.54 -10.15
N LYS A 57 -11.05 14.35 -9.66
CA LYS A 57 -11.90 14.16 -8.48
C LYS A 57 -11.11 14.04 -7.18
N VAL A 58 -9.79 14.10 -7.27
CA VAL A 58 -8.91 14.00 -6.11
C VAL A 58 -8.67 15.39 -5.52
N PRO A 59 -8.80 15.58 -4.19
CA PRO A 59 -8.38 16.82 -3.54
C PRO A 59 -6.92 17.15 -3.86
N VAL A 60 -6.60 18.44 -4.00
CA VAL A 60 -5.30 18.91 -4.50
C VAL A 60 -4.13 18.33 -3.72
N GLU A 61 -4.26 18.25 -2.39
CA GLU A 61 -3.24 17.71 -1.47
C GLU A 61 -2.94 16.21 -1.69
N PHE A 62 -3.88 15.45 -2.25
CA PHE A 62 -3.73 14.01 -2.51
C PHE A 62 -3.44 13.68 -3.98
N LYS A 63 -3.40 14.67 -4.88
CA LYS A 63 -3.08 14.42 -6.30
C LYS A 63 -1.75 13.70 -6.50
N PRO A 64 -0.65 14.05 -5.82
CA PRO A 64 0.62 13.33 -5.97
C PRO A 64 0.51 11.85 -5.58
N LEU A 65 -0.25 11.51 -4.54
CA LEU A 65 -0.54 10.14 -4.15
C LEU A 65 -1.35 9.42 -5.22
N ALA A 66 -2.42 10.06 -5.70
CA ALA A 66 -3.31 9.48 -6.71
C ALA A 66 -2.61 9.24 -8.05
N GLU A 67 -1.76 10.15 -8.49
CA GLU A 67 -0.93 9.97 -9.69
C GLU A 67 -0.05 8.72 -9.59
N ARG A 68 0.55 8.48 -8.43
CA ARG A 68 1.34 7.27 -8.19
C ARG A 68 0.48 6.01 -8.30
N VAL A 69 -0.70 5.98 -7.65
CA VAL A 69 -1.61 4.83 -7.69
C VAL A 69 -2.13 4.59 -9.11
N PHE A 70 -2.54 5.63 -9.83
CA PHE A 70 -3.05 5.47 -11.20
C PHE A 70 -1.96 5.05 -12.20
N ASN A 71 -0.72 5.53 -12.04
CA ASN A 71 0.39 5.26 -12.95
C ASN A 71 1.19 3.99 -12.60
N ALA A 72 0.91 3.34 -11.48
CA ALA A 72 1.53 2.06 -11.15
C ALA A 72 1.08 0.96 -12.11
N ASP A 73 2.01 0.09 -12.51
CA ASP A 73 1.72 -1.11 -13.28
C ASP A 73 1.40 -2.31 -12.37
N ALA A 74 1.93 -2.31 -11.15
CA ALA A 74 1.76 -3.38 -10.16
C ALA A 74 1.88 -2.83 -8.74
N PHE A 75 1.35 -3.60 -7.78
CA PHE A 75 1.42 -3.24 -6.36
C PHE A 75 2.02 -4.35 -5.50
N ILE A 76 2.68 -3.97 -4.42
CA ILE A 76 2.96 -4.86 -3.29
C ILE A 76 2.26 -4.26 -2.07
N LEU A 77 1.24 -4.97 -1.57
CA LEU A 77 0.46 -4.58 -0.41
C LEU A 77 1.15 -5.14 0.84
N LEU A 78 1.80 -4.28 1.60
CA LEU A 78 2.56 -4.67 2.78
C LEU A 78 1.86 -4.16 4.04
N SER A 79 1.25 -5.06 4.82
CA SER A 79 0.40 -4.70 5.96
C SER A 79 0.84 -5.34 7.27
N PRO A 80 0.74 -4.61 8.39
CA PRO A 80 0.66 -5.25 9.70
C PRO A 80 -0.70 -5.93 9.88
N GLU A 81 -0.82 -6.74 10.93
CA GLU A 81 -2.12 -7.27 11.36
C GLU A 81 -2.63 -6.49 12.57
N TYR A 82 -3.85 -5.96 12.46
CA TYR A 82 -4.59 -5.34 13.55
C TYR A 82 -5.91 -6.10 13.79
N ASN A 83 -6.04 -6.75 14.94
CA ASN A 83 -7.26 -7.49 15.31
C ASN A 83 -7.73 -8.50 14.24
N GLY A 84 -6.79 -9.19 13.59
CA GLY A 84 -7.11 -10.20 12.58
C GLY A 84 -7.39 -9.64 11.18
N GLY A 85 -7.11 -8.37 10.94
CA GLY A 85 -7.27 -7.73 9.63
C GLY A 85 -6.03 -6.95 9.19
N TYR A 86 -5.99 -6.50 7.95
CA TYR A 86 -4.98 -5.56 7.51
C TYR A 86 -5.26 -4.14 8.06
N SER A 87 -4.29 -3.24 7.94
CA SER A 87 -4.36 -1.95 8.62
C SER A 87 -5.53 -1.08 8.14
N PRO A 88 -6.18 -0.32 9.04
CA PRO A 88 -7.22 0.63 8.67
C PRO A 88 -6.73 1.69 7.68
N ALA A 89 -5.47 2.12 7.81
CA ALA A 89 -4.89 3.11 6.90
C ALA A 89 -4.80 2.58 5.46
N MET A 90 -4.38 1.32 5.28
CA MET A 90 -4.38 0.67 3.97
C MET A 90 -5.80 0.48 3.44
N LYS A 91 -6.72 0.01 4.29
CA LYS A 91 -8.14 -0.15 3.90
C LYS A 91 -8.71 1.17 3.40
N ASN A 92 -8.51 2.24 4.16
CA ASN A 92 -9.00 3.57 3.80
C ASN A 92 -8.38 4.06 2.48
N LEU A 93 -7.08 3.85 2.26
CA LEU A 93 -6.45 4.17 0.98
C LEU A 93 -7.09 3.42 -0.17
N LEU A 94 -7.20 2.09 -0.06
CA LEU A 94 -7.73 1.25 -1.13
C LEU A 94 -9.19 1.61 -1.48
N ASP A 95 -9.99 1.97 -0.49
CA ASP A 95 -11.39 2.34 -0.69
C ASP A 95 -11.56 3.69 -1.43
N HIS A 96 -10.55 4.56 -1.40
CA HIS A 96 -10.58 5.81 -2.16
C HIS A 96 -10.38 5.61 -3.66
N PHE A 97 -9.90 4.47 -4.11
CA PHE A 97 -9.61 4.22 -5.52
C PHE A 97 -10.55 3.18 -6.13
N PRO A 98 -10.88 3.31 -7.43
CA PRO A 98 -11.60 2.27 -8.14
C PRO A 98 -10.74 1.02 -8.26
N LYS A 99 -11.36 -0.10 -8.62
CA LYS A 99 -10.63 -1.34 -8.92
C LYS A 99 -9.51 -1.07 -9.91
N GLN A 100 -8.30 -1.47 -9.54
CA GLN A 100 -7.10 -1.34 -10.39
C GLN A 100 -6.98 -2.57 -11.30
N ASN A 101 -7.91 -2.66 -12.27
CA ASN A 101 -7.98 -3.80 -13.19
C ASN A 101 -6.68 -3.97 -13.98
N HIS A 102 -6.31 -5.22 -14.23
CA HIS A 102 -5.12 -5.61 -15.00
C HIS A 102 -3.78 -5.20 -14.37
N LYS A 103 -3.78 -4.84 -13.09
CA LYS A 103 -2.56 -4.59 -12.33
C LYS A 103 -2.35 -5.74 -11.35
N PRO A 104 -1.31 -6.56 -11.52
CA PRO A 104 -0.99 -7.61 -10.56
C PRO A 104 -0.62 -7.00 -9.21
N PHE A 105 -0.87 -7.75 -8.15
CA PHE A 105 -0.43 -7.37 -6.82
C PHE A 105 0.12 -8.57 -6.04
N GLY A 106 1.12 -8.30 -5.21
CA GLY A 106 1.65 -9.21 -4.22
C GLY A 106 1.24 -8.77 -2.81
N ILE A 107 1.16 -9.71 -1.88
CA ILE A 107 0.84 -9.45 -0.47
C ILE A 107 2.03 -9.84 0.39
N VAL A 108 2.41 -8.94 1.28
CA VAL A 108 3.40 -9.16 2.33
C VAL A 108 2.80 -8.73 3.66
N THR A 109 2.96 -9.55 4.69
CA THR A 109 2.51 -9.21 6.05
C THR A 109 3.66 -9.24 7.03
N ALA A 110 3.63 -8.37 8.03
CA ALA A 110 4.58 -8.31 9.12
C ALA A 110 3.84 -8.18 10.44
N SER A 111 3.86 -9.24 11.25
CA SER A 111 3.20 -9.30 12.55
C SER A 111 4.04 -10.13 13.53
N PRO A 112 4.12 -9.76 14.81
CA PRO A 112 4.82 -10.55 15.84
C PRO A 112 4.06 -11.82 16.24
N GLY A 113 2.81 -11.98 15.80
CA GLY A 113 2.01 -13.19 16.07
C GLY A 113 2.56 -14.42 15.37
N ALA A 114 2.30 -15.61 15.93
CA ALA A 114 2.81 -16.89 15.44
C ALA A 114 2.47 -17.17 13.95
N MET A 115 1.38 -16.60 13.45
CA MET A 115 0.93 -16.76 12.07
C MET A 115 1.44 -15.67 11.11
N GLY A 116 2.32 -14.77 11.58
CA GLY A 116 2.97 -13.77 10.73
C GLY A 116 2.04 -12.80 9.99
N GLY A 117 0.78 -12.65 10.44
CA GLY A 117 -0.20 -11.79 9.78
C GLY A 117 -1.06 -12.50 8.74
N MET A 118 -1.17 -13.83 8.79
CA MET A 118 -1.93 -14.60 7.80
C MET A 118 -3.40 -14.16 7.67
N ARG A 119 -4.06 -13.75 8.76
CA ARG A 119 -5.44 -13.26 8.71
C ARG A 119 -5.56 -11.94 7.94
N ALA A 120 -4.58 -11.05 8.09
CA ALA A 120 -4.51 -9.83 7.28
C ALA A 120 -4.30 -10.16 5.80
N ALA A 121 -3.43 -11.12 5.48
CA ALA A 121 -3.22 -11.57 4.11
C ALA A 121 -4.51 -12.14 3.49
N GLN A 122 -5.24 -12.98 4.22
CA GLN A 122 -6.51 -13.56 3.74
C GLN A 122 -7.57 -12.50 3.43
N GLN A 123 -7.59 -11.39 4.15
CA GLN A 123 -8.54 -10.31 3.88
C GLN A 123 -8.12 -9.39 2.72
N LEU A 124 -6.87 -9.47 2.28
CA LEU A 124 -6.38 -8.75 1.11
C LEU A 124 -6.56 -9.54 -0.21
N LEU A 125 -6.85 -10.82 -0.13
CA LEU A 125 -7.16 -11.69 -1.26
C LEU A 125 -8.61 -11.53 -1.72
#